data_1a7c08e6d96dcd0ad03e79855230788f
#
_entry.id   1a7c08e6d96dcd0ad03e79855230788f
#
_cell.length_a   1.000
_cell.length_b   1.000
_cell.length_c   1.000
_cell.angle_alpha   90.00
_cell.angle_beta   90.00
_cell.angle_gamma   90.00
#
_symmetry.space_group_name_H-M   'P 1'
#
loop_
_entity.id
_entity.type
_entity.pdbx_description
1 polymer ?
#
loop_
_entity_poly.entity_id
_entity_poly.type
_entity_poly.pdbx_seq_one_letter_code
_entity_poly.pdbx_strand_id
1 'polypeptide(L)'
;MQKSILPYGVLTALPTPFKDGGVDYASFGRIIEYQIENGVDGLVVLGTTGEAPTVSEGEREEIVKYASTVIKNRTPLIVGVGTNCTESTQRYVKLAHSSGANALLCVSPYYNKPTPNGLKKHFEAVAKSTELPLILYNVPSRTGAQIPLSVYGELSNVENIVGIKEAGGSVGYLQELHKMYGDRYAVYTGNDDMTYLNLTLGGWGVISVVSNLLPSKMRELCHGFSGGRVDNSLKIQYELLPIIKALFRETNPVPLKHLMWRLGFLENELRLPLCKAETGTELDKLLELEL
;
A
#
# COMPACT_ATOMS: atom_id res chain seq x y z
N MET A 1 16.27 10.99 -11.32
CA MET A 1 16.66 9.64 -11.75
C MET A 1 16.40 8.53 -10.72
N GLN A 2 16.53 8.76 -9.38
CA GLN A 2 16.33 7.66 -8.38
C GLN A 2 14.87 7.20 -8.25
N LYS A 3 13.88 8.07 -8.41
CA LYS A 3 12.46 7.69 -8.31
C LYS A 3 11.98 6.71 -9.39
N SER A 4 12.67 6.63 -10.54
CA SER A 4 12.34 5.70 -11.62
C SER A 4 12.67 4.23 -11.32
N ILE A 5 13.29 3.93 -10.17
CA ILE A 5 13.48 2.55 -9.69
C ILE A 5 12.14 1.93 -9.26
N LEU A 6 11.19 2.75 -8.81
CA LEU A 6 9.86 2.31 -8.43
C LEU A 6 8.90 2.38 -9.63
N PRO A 7 7.96 1.42 -9.76
CA PRO A 7 7.01 1.41 -10.88
C PRO A 7 6.06 2.61 -10.80
N TYR A 8 5.78 3.21 -11.94
CA TYR A 8 4.69 4.20 -12.08
C TYR A 8 3.35 3.47 -12.16
N GLY A 9 2.31 4.01 -11.53
CA GLY A 9 0.94 3.54 -11.71
C GLY A 9 0.32 2.94 -10.44
N VAL A 10 -0.17 1.71 -10.53
CA VAL A 10 -0.97 1.06 -9.49
C VAL A 10 -0.18 -0.02 -8.77
N LEU A 11 0.05 0.18 -7.49
CA LEU A 11 0.58 -0.85 -6.58
C LEU A 11 -0.57 -1.36 -5.71
N THR A 12 -0.96 -2.64 -5.86
CA THR A 12 -2.07 -3.19 -5.09
C THR A 12 -1.64 -3.61 -3.70
N ALA A 13 -2.25 -3.01 -2.67
CA ALA A 13 -2.09 -3.43 -1.28
C ALA A 13 -2.92 -4.70 -1.03
N LEU A 14 -2.28 -5.88 -1.08
CA LEU A 14 -2.96 -7.16 -0.96
C LEU A 14 -3.41 -7.43 0.49
N PRO A 15 -4.62 -8.01 0.69
CA PRO A 15 -4.97 -8.63 1.95
C PRO A 15 -4.16 -9.92 2.16
N THR A 16 -3.97 -10.31 3.41
CA THR A 16 -3.52 -11.66 3.76
C THR A 16 -4.76 -12.53 3.96
N PRO A 17 -5.05 -13.50 3.07
CA PRO A 17 -6.15 -14.41 3.28
C PRO A 17 -5.87 -15.33 4.47
N PHE A 18 -6.86 -15.51 5.34
CA PHE A 18 -6.81 -16.46 6.43
C PHE A 18 -7.87 -17.54 6.25
N LYS A 19 -7.57 -18.75 6.72
CA LYS A 19 -8.49 -19.86 6.79
C LYS A 19 -8.10 -20.77 7.95
N ASP A 20 -9.07 -21.12 8.79
CA ASP A 20 -8.88 -21.99 9.95
C ASP A 20 -7.73 -21.51 10.88
N GLY A 21 -7.60 -20.18 11.05
CA GLY A 21 -6.58 -19.52 11.87
C GLY A 21 -5.21 -19.35 11.21
N GLY A 22 -4.93 -20.04 10.10
CA GLY A 22 -3.69 -19.96 9.33
C GLY A 22 -3.77 -19.07 8.09
N VAL A 23 -2.64 -18.89 7.40
CA VAL A 23 -2.59 -18.20 6.11
C VAL A 23 -3.09 -19.13 5.00
N ASP A 24 -4.07 -18.69 4.22
CA ASP A 24 -4.58 -19.42 3.05
C ASP A 24 -3.73 -19.09 1.80
N TYR A 25 -2.66 -19.85 1.62
CA TYR A 25 -1.77 -19.67 0.48
C TYR A 25 -2.43 -19.97 -0.88
N ALA A 26 -3.43 -20.85 -0.93
CA ALA A 26 -4.14 -21.14 -2.17
C ALA A 26 -4.95 -19.92 -2.64
N SER A 27 -5.69 -19.30 -1.75
CA SER A 27 -6.39 -18.03 -2.04
C SER A 27 -5.40 -16.91 -2.33
N PHE A 28 -4.30 -16.85 -1.59
CA PHE A 28 -3.28 -15.82 -1.79
C PHE A 28 -2.65 -15.90 -3.19
N GLY A 29 -2.34 -17.12 -3.66
CA GLY A 29 -1.83 -17.35 -5.01
C GLY A 29 -2.83 -16.89 -6.09
N ARG A 30 -4.13 -17.22 -5.95
CA ARG A 30 -5.17 -16.77 -6.89
C ARG A 30 -5.29 -15.26 -6.94
N ILE A 31 -5.23 -14.59 -5.79
CA ILE A 31 -5.28 -13.12 -5.71
C ILE A 31 -4.07 -12.49 -6.41
N ILE A 32 -2.87 -13.02 -6.19
CA ILE A 32 -1.64 -12.54 -6.87
C ILE A 32 -1.79 -12.70 -8.40
N GLU A 33 -2.20 -13.88 -8.88
CA GLU A 33 -2.37 -14.12 -10.32
C GLU A 33 -3.42 -13.18 -10.91
N TYR A 34 -4.58 -13.02 -10.25
CA TYR A 34 -5.62 -12.09 -10.70
C TYR A 34 -5.09 -10.66 -10.88
N GLN A 35 -4.28 -10.18 -9.97
CA GLN A 35 -3.68 -8.84 -10.08
C GLN A 35 -2.71 -8.73 -11.25
N ILE A 36 -1.85 -9.73 -11.43
CA ILE A 36 -0.86 -9.76 -12.51
C ILE A 36 -1.54 -9.84 -13.88
N GLU A 37 -2.55 -10.70 -14.03
CA GLU A 37 -3.32 -10.84 -15.28
C GLU A 37 -4.04 -9.54 -15.67
N ASN A 38 -4.44 -8.73 -14.68
CA ASN A 38 -5.05 -7.42 -14.89
C ASN A 38 -4.03 -6.28 -14.98
N GLY A 39 -2.72 -6.59 -15.01
CA GLY A 39 -1.65 -5.69 -15.38
C GLY A 39 -1.32 -4.61 -14.36
N VAL A 40 -1.51 -4.85 -13.05
CA VAL A 40 -1.05 -3.92 -12.01
C VAL A 40 0.47 -3.76 -12.06
N ASP A 41 0.96 -2.59 -11.66
CA ASP A 41 2.37 -2.23 -11.80
C ASP A 41 3.24 -2.72 -10.62
N GLY A 42 2.62 -3.24 -9.57
CA GLY A 42 3.31 -3.83 -8.42
C GLY A 42 2.35 -4.37 -7.37
N LEU A 43 2.87 -5.22 -6.49
CA LEU A 43 2.13 -5.83 -5.40
C LEU A 43 2.75 -5.47 -4.05
N VAL A 44 1.91 -5.08 -3.10
CA VAL A 44 2.34 -4.73 -1.74
C VAL A 44 1.77 -5.77 -0.78
N VAL A 45 2.63 -6.52 -0.11
CA VAL A 45 2.25 -7.49 0.93
C VAL A 45 2.62 -6.98 2.31
N LEU A 46 1.99 -7.49 3.35
CA LEU A 46 2.29 -7.13 4.74
C LEU A 46 2.20 -5.62 5.03
N GLY A 47 1.39 -4.90 4.24
CA GLY A 47 0.96 -3.54 4.58
C GLY A 47 -0.21 -3.57 5.57
N THR A 48 -0.89 -2.42 5.73
CA THR A 48 -2.10 -2.28 6.56
C THR A 48 -3.20 -3.24 6.09
N THR A 49 -3.45 -3.30 4.79
CA THR A 49 -4.44 -4.19 4.18
C THR A 49 -4.10 -5.67 4.39
N GLY A 50 -2.83 -6.01 4.49
CA GLY A 50 -2.33 -7.35 4.78
C GLY A 50 -2.34 -7.73 6.26
N GLU A 51 -2.99 -6.96 7.14
CA GLU A 51 -3.11 -7.22 8.59
C GLU A 51 -1.74 -7.49 9.26
N ALA A 52 -0.70 -6.77 8.82
CA ALA A 52 0.67 -6.99 9.26
C ALA A 52 0.89 -7.10 10.79
N PRO A 53 0.18 -6.37 11.67
CA PRO A 53 0.36 -6.49 13.12
C PRO A 53 0.00 -7.86 13.71
N THR A 54 -0.87 -8.63 13.04
CA THR A 54 -1.36 -9.94 13.53
C THR A 54 -0.70 -11.13 12.81
N VAL A 55 0.23 -10.85 11.90
CA VAL A 55 1.03 -11.87 11.20
C VAL A 55 2.31 -12.11 11.99
N SER A 56 2.56 -13.34 12.41
CA SER A 56 3.77 -13.74 13.13
C SER A 56 5.04 -13.62 12.27
N GLU A 57 6.21 -13.61 12.89
CA GLU A 57 7.49 -13.47 12.16
C GLU A 57 7.73 -14.64 11.18
N GLY A 58 7.38 -15.87 11.57
CA GLY A 58 7.46 -17.03 10.67
C GLY A 58 6.52 -16.92 9.48
N GLU A 59 5.26 -16.53 9.73
CA GLU A 59 4.29 -16.32 8.65
C GLU A 59 4.71 -15.17 7.70
N ARG A 60 5.34 -14.10 8.23
CA ARG A 60 5.87 -13.02 7.38
C ARG A 60 6.87 -13.55 6.37
N GLU A 61 7.81 -14.37 6.82
CA GLU A 61 8.82 -14.97 5.96
C GLU A 61 8.18 -15.85 4.88
N GLU A 62 7.26 -16.71 5.28
CA GLU A 62 6.56 -17.61 4.37
C GLU A 62 5.69 -16.84 3.35
N ILE A 63 4.97 -15.81 3.78
CA ILE A 63 4.16 -14.95 2.89
C ILE A 63 5.04 -14.30 1.82
N VAL A 64 6.19 -13.73 2.19
CA VAL A 64 7.08 -13.07 1.23
C VAL A 64 7.70 -14.07 0.26
N LYS A 65 8.19 -15.20 0.76
CA LYS A 65 8.74 -16.29 -0.07
C LYS A 65 7.71 -16.83 -1.05
N TYR A 66 6.49 -17.10 -0.55
CA TYR A 66 5.40 -17.59 -1.38
C TYR A 66 5.02 -16.57 -2.46
N ALA A 67 4.81 -15.30 -2.08
CA ALA A 67 4.50 -14.23 -3.03
C ALA A 67 5.58 -14.11 -4.10
N SER A 68 6.86 -14.08 -3.72
CA SER A 68 8.00 -14.04 -4.65
C SER A 68 7.99 -15.23 -5.63
N THR A 69 7.70 -16.44 -5.11
CA THR A 69 7.64 -17.66 -5.92
C THR A 69 6.48 -17.63 -6.91
N VAL A 70 5.31 -17.12 -6.53
CA VAL A 70 4.16 -16.99 -7.43
C VAL A 70 4.39 -15.89 -8.47
N ILE A 71 4.88 -14.73 -8.03
CA ILE A 71 5.12 -13.56 -8.92
C ILE A 71 6.15 -13.86 -10.01
N LYS A 72 7.21 -14.59 -9.72
CA LYS A 72 8.28 -14.97 -10.69
C LYS A 72 8.83 -13.76 -11.47
N ASN A 73 9.08 -12.66 -10.79
CA ASN A 73 9.58 -11.41 -11.38
C ASN A 73 8.67 -10.77 -12.46
N ARG A 74 7.40 -11.17 -12.58
CA ARG A 74 6.45 -10.57 -13.53
C ARG A 74 6.03 -9.16 -13.15
N THR A 75 6.07 -8.84 -11.87
CA THR A 75 5.80 -7.52 -11.31
C THR A 75 6.60 -7.34 -10.01
N PRO A 76 6.96 -6.10 -9.62
CA PRO A 76 7.68 -5.86 -8.37
C PRO A 76 6.88 -6.27 -7.13
N LEU A 77 7.56 -6.91 -6.17
CA LEU A 77 7.06 -7.22 -4.83
C LEU A 77 7.56 -6.20 -3.82
N ILE A 78 6.66 -5.43 -3.25
CA ILE A 78 6.92 -4.46 -2.19
C ILE A 78 6.47 -5.07 -0.85
N VAL A 79 7.31 -5.01 0.17
CA VAL A 79 7.02 -5.63 1.47
C VAL A 79 6.89 -4.59 2.58
N GLY A 80 5.80 -4.63 3.32
CA GLY A 80 5.58 -3.83 4.52
C GLY A 80 6.46 -4.29 5.69
N VAL A 81 7.37 -3.41 6.13
CA VAL A 81 8.36 -3.73 7.18
C VAL A 81 8.26 -2.82 8.41
N GLY A 82 7.56 -1.67 8.30
CA GLY A 82 7.52 -0.66 9.35
C GLY A 82 6.82 -1.14 10.63
N THR A 83 7.42 -0.82 11.77
CA THR A 83 6.86 -0.99 13.11
C THR A 83 7.18 0.25 13.97
N ASN A 84 6.68 0.28 15.20
CA ASN A 84 7.03 1.31 16.18
C ASN A 84 8.32 1.01 16.98
N CYS A 85 9.09 0.02 16.56
CA CYS A 85 10.40 -0.34 17.11
C CYS A 85 11.42 -0.42 15.97
N THR A 86 12.49 0.36 16.03
CA THR A 86 13.51 0.43 14.99
C THR A 86 14.19 -0.92 14.77
N GLU A 87 14.55 -1.63 15.84
CA GLU A 87 15.20 -2.93 15.76
C GLU A 87 14.30 -4.00 15.11
N SER A 88 13.01 -4.03 15.48
CA SER A 88 12.04 -4.93 14.85
C SER A 88 11.84 -4.61 13.36
N THR A 89 11.81 -3.32 13.01
CA THR A 89 11.75 -2.88 11.60
C THR A 89 12.98 -3.35 10.83
N GLN A 90 14.19 -3.22 11.39
CA GLN A 90 15.42 -3.70 10.75
C GLN A 90 15.46 -5.24 10.59
N ARG A 91 14.91 -6.01 11.56
CA ARG A 91 14.74 -7.46 11.38
C ARG A 91 13.82 -7.79 10.22
N TYR A 92 12.67 -7.12 10.12
CA TYR A 92 11.73 -7.33 9.00
C TYR A 92 12.29 -6.89 7.66
N VAL A 93 13.13 -5.86 7.62
CA VAL A 93 13.88 -5.46 6.42
C VAL A 93 14.78 -6.60 5.94
N LYS A 94 15.58 -7.19 6.84
CA LYS A 94 16.47 -8.31 6.51
C LYS A 94 15.70 -9.53 6.03
N LEU A 95 14.61 -9.86 6.72
CA LEU A 95 13.71 -10.96 6.35
C LEU A 95 13.11 -10.73 4.95
N ALA A 96 12.57 -9.54 4.69
CA ALA A 96 11.99 -9.21 3.39
C ALA A 96 13.02 -9.29 2.25
N HIS A 97 14.22 -8.75 2.49
CA HIS A 97 15.33 -8.79 1.53
C HIS A 97 15.71 -10.25 1.19
N SER A 98 15.95 -11.09 2.20
CA SER A 98 16.32 -12.49 1.98
C SER A 98 15.21 -13.35 1.38
N SER A 99 13.96 -12.91 1.46
CA SER A 99 12.77 -13.62 0.97
C SER A 99 12.31 -13.18 -0.43
N GLY A 100 13.02 -12.24 -1.08
CA GLY A 100 12.77 -11.87 -2.49
C GLY A 100 11.97 -10.59 -2.70
N ALA A 101 11.94 -9.67 -1.72
CA ALA A 101 11.38 -8.33 -1.91
C ALA A 101 12.19 -7.52 -2.94
N ASN A 102 11.50 -6.73 -3.77
CA ASN A 102 12.13 -5.78 -4.70
C ASN A 102 12.19 -4.36 -4.12
N ALA A 103 11.28 -4.02 -3.20
CA ALA A 103 11.25 -2.75 -2.48
C ALA A 103 10.55 -2.92 -1.12
N LEU A 104 10.67 -1.92 -0.26
CA LEU A 104 10.14 -1.95 1.09
C LEU A 104 9.19 -0.78 1.33
N LEU A 105 8.12 -1.03 2.10
CA LEU A 105 7.19 -0.01 2.57
C LEU A 105 7.33 0.12 4.09
N CYS A 106 7.78 1.29 4.57
CA CYS A 106 8.01 1.54 5.98
C CYS A 106 7.05 2.59 6.53
N VAL A 107 6.01 2.14 7.25
CA VAL A 107 5.11 3.06 7.97
C VAL A 107 5.87 3.77 9.09
N SER A 108 5.55 5.05 9.33
CA SER A 108 6.12 5.78 10.47
C SER A 108 5.74 5.13 11.80
N PRO A 109 6.60 5.17 12.83
CA PRO A 109 6.28 4.62 14.14
C PRO A 109 4.96 5.17 14.68
N TYR A 110 4.09 4.25 15.09
CA TYR A 110 2.78 4.50 15.67
C TYR A 110 2.83 4.35 17.19
N TYR A 111 1.85 4.91 17.91
CA TYR A 111 1.68 4.83 19.35
C TYR A 111 2.73 5.65 20.13
N ASN A 112 4.03 5.34 20.05
CA ASN A 112 5.12 6.01 20.79
C ASN A 112 5.61 7.33 20.16
N LYS A 113 5.01 7.78 19.05
CA LYS A 113 5.10 9.13 18.42
C LYS A 113 6.45 9.81 18.55
N PRO A 114 7.45 9.46 17.72
CA PRO A 114 8.78 10.06 17.83
C PRO A 114 8.76 11.55 17.47
N THR A 115 9.72 12.30 18.02
CA THR A 115 10.01 13.67 17.57
C THR A 115 10.53 13.65 16.12
N PRO A 116 10.55 14.79 15.40
CA PRO A 116 11.13 14.86 14.05
C PRO A 116 12.53 14.27 13.95
N ASN A 117 13.41 14.59 14.91
CA ASN A 117 14.76 14.03 14.95
C ASN A 117 14.78 12.52 15.23
N GLY A 118 13.88 12.02 16.11
CA GLY A 118 13.73 10.59 16.37
C GLY A 118 13.24 9.86 15.11
N LEU A 119 12.29 10.45 14.36
CA LEU A 119 11.76 9.91 13.13
C LEU A 119 12.82 9.84 12.02
N LYS A 120 13.62 10.91 11.86
CA LYS A 120 14.78 10.92 10.97
C LYS A 120 15.75 9.78 11.29
N LYS A 121 16.20 9.69 12.55
CA LYS A 121 17.13 8.63 12.99
C LYS A 121 16.58 7.23 12.79
N HIS A 122 15.27 7.04 13.01
CA HIS A 122 14.59 5.78 12.74
C HIS A 122 14.71 5.39 11.26
N PHE A 123 14.32 6.28 10.35
CA PHE A 123 14.36 5.99 8.91
C PHE A 123 15.79 5.85 8.38
N GLU A 124 16.75 6.63 8.87
CA GLU A 124 18.17 6.47 8.55
C GLU A 124 18.70 5.09 8.97
N ALA A 125 18.36 4.64 10.19
CA ALA A 125 18.77 3.33 10.69
C ALA A 125 18.15 2.18 9.87
N VAL A 126 16.88 2.31 9.49
CA VAL A 126 16.18 1.37 8.63
C VAL A 126 16.81 1.33 7.23
N ALA A 127 17.04 2.48 6.62
CA ALA A 127 17.66 2.58 5.29
C ALA A 127 19.07 1.99 5.25
N LYS A 128 19.88 2.20 6.30
CA LYS A 128 21.22 1.61 6.43
C LYS A 128 21.25 0.08 6.54
N SER A 129 20.13 -0.55 6.84
CA SER A 129 20.05 -2.01 7.00
C SER A 129 19.78 -2.78 5.70
N THR A 130 19.68 -2.07 4.56
CA THR A 130 19.38 -2.66 3.24
C THR A 130 19.84 -1.75 2.10
N GLU A 131 20.02 -2.35 0.92
CA GLU A 131 20.20 -1.62 -0.34
C GLU A 131 18.90 -1.51 -1.14
N LEU A 132 17.83 -2.21 -0.71
CA LEU A 132 16.54 -2.16 -1.41
C LEU A 132 15.92 -0.76 -1.36
N PRO A 133 15.19 -0.36 -2.41
CA PRO A 133 14.38 0.86 -2.44
C PRO A 133 13.39 0.92 -1.27
N LEU A 134 13.36 2.03 -0.57
CA LEU A 134 12.49 2.25 0.59
C LEU A 134 11.45 3.34 0.30
N ILE A 135 10.19 3.01 0.55
CA ILE A 135 9.04 3.92 0.47
C ILE A 135 8.64 4.26 1.91
N LEU A 136 8.71 5.52 2.29
CA LEU A 136 8.22 6.00 3.58
C LEU A 136 6.70 6.14 3.55
N TYR A 137 6.01 5.66 4.58
CA TYR A 137 4.56 5.68 4.63
C TYR A 137 4.03 6.58 5.73
N ASN A 138 3.36 7.65 5.32
CA ASN A 138 2.68 8.62 6.18
C ASN A 138 1.18 8.33 6.23
N VAL A 139 0.66 8.04 7.42
CA VAL A 139 -0.77 7.75 7.65
C VAL A 139 -1.21 8.21 9.04
N PRO A 140 -1.33 9.52 9.25
CA PRO A 140 -1.57 10.11 10.57
C PRO A 140 -2.82 9.58 11.28
N SER A 141 -3.87 9.20 10.53
CA SER A 141 -5.10 8.60 11.06
C SER A 141 -4.87 7.26 11.79
N ARG A 142 -3.77 6.56 11.48
CA ARG A 142 -3.39 5.29 12.12
C ARG A 142 -2.21 5.42 13.06
N THR A 143 -1.24 6.27 12.72
CA THR A 143 -0.02 6.43 13.53
C THR A 143 -0.19 7.46 14.66
N GLY A 144 -1.20 8.33 14.55
CA GLY A 144 -1.43 9.43 15.49
C GLY A 144 -0.43 10.57 15.35
N ALA A 145 0.44 10.55 14.33
CA ALA A 145 1.42 11.60 14.04
C ALA A 145 1.69 11.68 12.54
N GLN A 146 1.80 12.90 12.03
CA GLN A 146 2.19 13.17 10.65
C GLN A 146 3.71 13.26 10.54
N ILE A 147 4.30 12.77 9.45
CA ILE A 147 5.71 13.01 9.14
C ILE A 147 5.85 14.47 8.74
N PRO A 148 6.62 15.32 9.47
CA PRO A 148 6.85 16.70 9.06
C PRO A 148 7.59 16.77 7.72
N LEU A 149 7.26 17.73 6.86
CA LEU A 149 7.91 17.92 5.56
C LEU A 149 9.44 18.09 5.68
N SER A 150 9.91 18.74 6.75
CA SER A 150 11.33 18.90 7.02
C SER A 150 12.09 17.57 7.13
N VAL A 151 11.44 16.52 7.64
CA VAL A 151 12.05 15.19 7.77
C VAL A 151 12.39 14.61 6.40
N TYR A 152 11.52 14.78 5.40
CA TYR A 152 11.84 14.35 4.04
C TYR A 152 13.02 15.11 3.44
N GLY A 153 13.14 16.41 3.74
CA GLY A 153 14.29 17.22 3.34
C GLY A 153 15.60 16.73 3.97
N GLU A 154 15.57 16.42 5.25
CA GLU A 154 16.73 15.90 5.98
C GLU A 154 17.13 14.49 5.51
N LEU A 155 16.20 13.71 4.99
CA LEU A 155 16.43 12.37 4.44
C LEU A 155 16.75 12.38 2.92
N SER A 156 16.74 13.53 2.27
CA SER A 156 16.90 13.63 0.81
C SER A 156 18.24 13.09 0.27
N ASN A 157 19.27 13.07 1.10
CA ASN A 157 20.59 12.54 0.78
C ASN A 157 20.74 11.02 1.06
N VAL A 158 19.71 10.36 1.59
CA VAL A 158 19.72 8.91 1.80
C VAL A 158 19.26 8.24 0.50
N GLU A 159 20.21 7.63 -0.20
CA GLU A 159 20.04 7.21 -1.61
C GLU A 159 18.88 6.25 -1.82
N ASN A 160 18.74 5.24 -0.97
CA ASN A 160 17.73 4.20 -1.11
C ASN A 160 16.35 4.59 -0.56
N ILE A 161 16.17 5.75 0.08
CA ILE A 161 14.84 6.31 0.35
C ILE A 161 14.37 7.01 -0.92
N VAL A 162 13.51 6.37 -1.70
CA VAL A 162 13.17 6.81 -3.07
C VAL A 162 11.69 7.11 -3.30
N GLY A 163 10.83 6.76 -2.34
CA GLY A 163 9.39 6.96 -2.46
C GLY A 163 8.71 7.40 -1.17
N ILE A 164 7.53 7.95 -1.33
CA ILE A 164 6.62 8.32 -0.24
C ILE A 164 5.23 7.80 -0.60
N LYS A 165 4.60 7.05 0.34
CA LYS A 165 3.17 6.80 0.33
C LYS A 165 2.51 7.81 1.26
N GLU A 166 1.75 8.74 0.69
CA GLU A 166 1.00 9.77 1.43
C GLU A 166 -0.46 9.34 1.59
N ALA A 167 -0.92 9.19 2.83
CA ALA A 167 -2.29 8.81 3.16
C ALA A 167 -2.88 9.65 4.31
N GLY A 168 -2.43 10.91 4.43
CA GLY A 168 -2.96 11.86 5.42
C GLY A 168 -4.26 12.53 5.01
N GLY A 169 -4.61 12.52 3.72
CA GLY A 169 -5.84 13.10 3.20
C GLY A 169 -5.86 14.63 3.10
N SER A 170 -4.78 15.32 3.46
CA SER A 170 -4.69 16.78 3.35
C SER A 170 -4.18 17.20 1.97
N VAL A 171 -5.03 17.87 1.19
CA VAL A 171 -4.66 18.43 -0.11
C VAL A 171 -3.52 19.44 0.02
N GLY A 172 -3.58 20.33 1.01
CA GLY A 172 -2.53 21.34 1.24
C GLY A 172 -1.17 20.70 1.54
N TYR A 173 -1.15 19.68 2.40
CA TYR A 173 0.08 18.94 2.70
C TYR A 173 0.63 18.21 1.46
N LEU A 174 -0.24 17.57 0.67
CA LEU A 174 0.15 16.89 -0.56
C LEU A 174 0.75 17.86 -1.59
N GLN A 175 0.16 19.06 -1.73
CA GLN A 175 0.69 20.12 -2.61
C GLN A 175 2.07 20.60 -2.16
N GLU A 176 2.25 20.86 -0.87
CA GLU A 176 3.56 21.27 -0.32
C GLU A 176 4.61 20.15 -0.46
N LEU A 177 4.22 18.89 -0.23
CA LEU A 177 5.08 17.73 -0.44
C LEU A 177 5.58 17.65 -1.88
N HIS A 178 4.68 17.77 -2.86
CA HIS A 178 5.04 17.78 -4.28
C HIS A 178 5.92 18.97 -4.65
N LYS A 179 5.56 20.18 -4.20
CA LYS A 179 6.34 21.38 -4.46
C LYS A 179 7.78 21.27 -3.96
N MET A 180 7.99 20.69 -2.77
CA MET A 180 9.30 20.64 -2.14
C MET A 180 10.13 19.43 -2.59
N TYR A 181 9.49 18.29 -2.81
CA TYR A 181 10.17 17.00 -2.93
C TYR A 181 9.67 16.09 -4.06
N GLY A 182 8.73 16.53 -4.88
CA GLY A 182 8.18 15.74 -6.00
C GLY A 182 9.22 15.35 -7.07
N ASP A 183 10.31 16.11 -7.18
CA ASP A 183 11.43 15.75 -8.06
C ASP A 183 12.37 14.72 -7.44
N ARG A 184 12.40 14.63 -6.12
CA ARG A 184 13.29 13.73 -5.38
C ARG A 184 12.65 12.37 -5.12
N TYR A 185 11.39 12.32 -4.77
CA TYR A 185 10.68 11.11 -4.37
C TYR A 185 9.56 10.74 -5.34
N ALA A 186 9.35 9.44 -5.57
CA ALA A 186 8.13 8.92 -6.16
C ALA A 186 6.99 9.04 -5.14
N VAL A 187 6.07 10.00 -5.33
CA VAL A 187 4.96 10.23 -4.40
C VAL A 187 3.74 9.44 -4.86
N TYR A 188 3.39 8.38 -4.11
CA TYR A 188 2.14 7.66 -4.27
C TYR A 188 1.11 8.18 -3.28
N THR A 189 -0.14 8.31 -3.69
CA THR A 189 -1.20 8.42 -2.71
C THR A 189 -1.52 7.05 -2.10
N GLY A 190 -1.89 7.04 -0.82
CA GLY A 190 -2.44 5.85 -0.16
C GLY A 190 -3.96 5.88 -0.05
N ASN A 191 -4.59 6.94 -0.55
CA ASN A 191 -6.03 7.17 -0.58
C ASN A 191 -6.53 7.09 -2.02
N ASP A 192 -7.33 6.08 -2.33
CA ASP A 192 -7.81 5.81 -3.69
C ASP A 192 -8.62 6.99 -4.27
N ASP A 193 -9.36 7.73 -3.44
CA ASP A 193 -10.13 8.92 -3.83
C ASP A 193 -9.25 10.12 -4.20
N MET A 194 -7.98 10.10 -3.83
CA MET A 194 -7.00 11.14 -4.18
C MET A 194 -6.08 10.76 -5.34
N THR A 195 -6.34 9.64 -6.02
CA THR A 195 -5.45 9.15 -7.08
C THR A 195 -5.31 10.16 -8.21
N TYR A 196 -6.43 10.63 -8.78
CA TYR A 196 -6.39 11.62 -9.85
C TYR A 196 -5.73 12.93 -9.42
N LEU A 197 -6.04 13.42 -8.23
CA LEU A 197 -5.42 14.63 -7.68
C LEU A 197 -3.90 14.47 -7.51
N ASN A 198 -3.45 13.34 -6.99
CA ASN A 198 -2.01 13.07 -6.85
C ASN A 198 -1.31 13.10 -8.22
N LEU A 199 -1.93 12.50 -9.25
CA LEU A 199 -1.39 12.50 -10.62
C LEU A 199 -1.31 13.91 -11.20
N THR A 200 -2.32 14.77 -10.97
CA THR A 200 -2.31 16.16 -11.44
C THR A 200 -1.21 17.02 -10.80
N LEU A 201 -0.76 16.65 -9.62
CA LEU A 201 0.36 17.29 -8.93
C LEU A 201 1.73 16.72 -9.32
N GLY A 202 1.79 15.81 -10.29
CA GLY A 202 3.02 15.13 -10.71
C GLY A 202 3.33 13.87 -9.91
N GLY A 203 2.34 13.28 -9.26
CA GLY A 203 2.45 12.05 -8.48
C GLY A 203 2.80 10.83 -9.32
N TRP A 204 3.35 9.82 -8.65
CA TRP A 204 3.87 8.60 -9.28
C TRP A 204 2.82 7.49 -9.44
N GLY A 205 1.67 7.63 -8.74
CA GLY A 205 0.58 6.65 -8.78
C GLY A 205 -0.12 6.49 -7.46
N VAL A 206 -0.61 5.28 -7.19
CA VAL A 206 -1.38 4.92 -5.99
C VAL A 206 -0.93 3.59 -5.41
N ILE A 207 -0.87 3.49 -4.08
CA ILE A 207 -0.82 2.20 -3.38
C ILE A 207 -2.24 1.90 -2.89
N SER A 208 -2.97 1.16 -3.71
CA SER A 208 -4.43 1.07 -3.77
C SER A 208 -5.02 -0.07 -2.95
N VAL A 209 -6.20 0.14 -2.40
CA VAL A 209 -7.09 -0.89 -1.85
C VAL A 209 -8.12 -1.33 -2.91
N VAL A 210 -8.69 -0.37 -3.64
CA VAL A 210 -9.72 -0.61 -4.67
C VAL A 210 -9.22 -1.54 -5.77
N SER A 211 -7.95 -1.48 -6.12
CA SER A 211 -7.35 -2.35 -7.14
C SER A 211 -7.42 -3.84 -6.80
N ASN A 212 -7.68 -4.24 -5.56
CA ASN A 212 -7.98 -5.64 -5.22
C ASN A 212 -9.24 -6.15 -5.92
N LEU A 213 -10.22 -5.28 -6.16
CA LEU A 213 -11.50 -5.59 -6.81
C LEU A 213 -11.51 -5.16 -8.28
N LEU A 214 -10.97 -3.97 -8.58
CA LEU A 214 -11.03 -3.32 -9.89
C LEU A 214 -9.64 -2.94 -10.41
N PRO A 215 -8.71 -3.91 -10.56
CA PRO A 215 -7.32 -3.62 -10.95
C PRO A 215 -7.21 -2.93 -12.31
N SER A 216 -7.93 -3.40 -13.31
CA SER A 216 -7.89 -2.83 -14.67
C SER A 216 -8.40 -1.39 -14.71
N LYS A 217 -9.47 -1.05 -13.97
CA LYS A 217 -9.98 0.34 -13.88
C LYS A 217 -8.97 1.27 -13.21
N MET A 218 -8.37 0.83 -12.11
CA MET A 218 -7.32 1.63 -11.44
C MET A 218 -6.10 1.84 -12.35
N ARG A 219 -5.70 0.78 -13.09
CA ARG A 219 -4.63 0.88 -14.07
C ARG A 219 -4.99 1.86 -15.20
N GLU A 220 -6.21 1.77 -15.73
CA GLU A 220 -6.69 2.69 -16.77
C GLU A 220 -6.68 4.14 -16.29
N LEU A 221 -7.08 4.42 -15.04
CA LEU A 221 -6.99 5.74 -14.43
C LEU A 221 -5.56 6.27 -14.47
N CYS A 222 -4.59 5.51 -13.96
CA CYS A 222 -3.20 5.97 -13.85
C CYS A 222 -2.52 6.09 -15.21
N HIS A 223 -2.58 5.04 -16.04
CA HIS A 223 -1.94 5.02 -17.36
C HIS A 223 -2.70 5.84 -18.41
N GLY A 224 -4.01 5.98 -18.25
CA GLY A 224 -4.81 6.94 -19.05
C GLY A 224 -4.33 8.36 -18.85
N PHE A 225 -4.12 8.74 -17.60
CA PHE A 225 -3.62 10.07 -17.24
C PHE A 225 -2.24 10.33 -17.87
N SER A 226 -1.27 9.46 -17.66
CA SER A 226 0.08 9.61 -18.22
C SER A 226 0.11 9.54 -19.75
N GLY A 227 -0.84 8.86 -20.37
CA GLY A 227 -1.05 8.78 -21.81
C GLY A 227 -1.83 9.96 -22.42
N GLY A 228 -2.14 11.00 -21.63
CA GLY A 228 -2.85 12.21 -22.07
C GLY A 228 -4.38 12.10 -22.11
N ARG A 229 -4.97 10.95 -21.71
CA ARG A 229 -6.44 10.78 -21.59
C ARG A 229 -6.98 11.29 -20.26
N VAL A 230 -6.66 12.56 -19.94
CA VAL A 230 -6.90 13.19 -18.63
C VAL A 230 -8.38 13.19 -18.25
N ASP A 231 -9.26 13.56 -19.18
CA ASP A 231 -10.70 13.63 -18.94
C ASP A 231 -11.31 12.25 -18.67
N ASN A 232 -10.84 11.20 -19.38
CA ASN A 232 -11.27 9.84 -19.14
C ASN A 232 -10.81 9.35 -17.75
N SER A 233 -9.59 9.67 -17.34
CA SER A 233 -9.08 9.34 -16.02
C SER A 233 -9.89 10.02 -14.91
N LEU A 234 -10.31 11.27 -15.11
CA LEU A 234 -11.20 11.96 -14.16
C LEU A 234 -12.56 11.28 -14.07
N LYS A 235 -13.14 10.87 -15.21
CA LYS A 235 -14.40 10.12 -15.25
C LYS A 235 -14.29 8.81 -14.46
N ILE A 236 -13.23 8.04 -14.70
CA ILE A 236 -12.97 6.80 -13.95
C ILE A 236 -12.83 7.08 -12.45
N GLN A 237 -12.12 8.14 -12.05
CA GLN A 237 -12.04 8.53 -10.63
C GLN A 237 -13.43 8.73 -10.02
N TYR A 238 -14.34 9.41 -10.72
CA TYR A 238 -15.70 9.63 -10.24
C TYR A 238 -16.53 8.33 -10.18
N GLU A 239 -16.39 7.45 -11.16
CA GLU A 239 -17.03 6.14 -11.18
C GLU A 239 -16.58 5.26 -9.99
N LEU A 240 -15.34 5.41 -9.55
CA LEU A 240 -14.79 4.65 -8.44
C LEU A 240 -15.18 5.19 -7.05
N LEU A 241 -15.65 6.44 -6.93
CA LEU A 241 -15.96 7.03 -5.63
C LEU A 241 -16.96 6.23 -4.77
N PRO A 242 -18.02 5.64 -5.31
CA PRO A 242 -18.96 4.85 -4.51
C PRO A 242 -18.30 3.64 -3.85
N ILE A 243 -17.51 2.84 -4.62
CA ILE A 243 -16.81 1.68 -4.08
C ILE A 243 -15.71 2.08 -3.11
N ILE A 244 -14.98 3.17 -3.38
CA ILE A 244 -13.96 3.70 -2.47
C ILE A 244 -14.59 4.02 -1.12
N LYS A 245 -15.70 4.78 -1.11
CA LYS A 245 -16.41 5.13 0.13
C LYS A 245 -16.87 3.91 0.91
N ALA A 246 -17.32 2.88 0.21
CA ALA A 246 -17.75 1.64 0.83
C ALA A 246 -16.58 0.87 1.47
N LEU A 247 -15.45 0.77 0.78
CA LEU A 247 -14.25 0.09 1.28
C LEU A 247 -13.62 0.76 2.50
N PHE A 248 -13.90 2.03 2.72
CA PHE A 248 -13.39 2.80 3.87
C PHE A 248 -14.47 3.19 4.89
N ARG A 249 -15.68 2.60 4.78
CA ARG A 249 -16.77 2.82 5.74
C ARG A 249 -16.44 2.25 7.12
N GLU A 250 -15.78 1.12 7.14
CA GLU A 250 -15.15 0.53 8.31
C GLU A 250 -13.62 0.49 8.11
N THR A 251 -12.91 0.08 9.14
CA THR A 251 -11.46 -0.03 9.07
C THR A 251 -11.01 -1.01 7.99
N ASN A 252 -10.26 -0.52 6.98
CA ASN A 252 -9.59 -1.38 6.02
C ASN A 252 -8.61 -2.35 6.73
N PRO A 253 -8.65 -3.69 6.47
CA PRO A 253 -9.25 -4.35 5.30
C PRO A 253 -10.64 -4.98 5.50
N VAL A 254 -11.38 -4.63 6.55
CA VAL A 254 -12.63 -5.32 6.91
C VAL A 254 -13.65 -5.32 5.77
N PRO A 255 -14.05 -4.17 5.16
CA PRO A 255 -14.98 -4.17 4.03
C PRO A 255 -14.39 -4.85 2.79
N LEU A 256 -13.10 -4.70 2.54
CA LEU A 256 -12.43 -5.33 1.40
C LEU A 256 -12.53 -6.86 1.47
N LYS A 257 -12.16 -7.45 2.61
CA LYS A 257 -12.23 -8.91 2.79
C LYS A 257 -13.65 -9.44 2.68
N HIS A 258 -14.64 -8.69 3.17
CA HIS A 258 -16.05 -9.03 3.00
C HIS A 258 -16.42 -9.13 1.50
N LEU A 259 -16.11 -8.11 0.69
CA LEU A 259 -16.42 -8.11 -0.74
C LEU A 259 -15.63 -9.18 -1.50
N MET A 260 -14.35 -9.35 -1.19
CA MET A 260 -13.53 -10.41 -1.81
C MET A 260 -14.04 -11.82 -1.48
N TRP A 261 -14.54 -12.03 -0.24
CA TRP A 261 -15.22 -13.29 0.12
C TRP A 261 -16.48 -13.51 -0.70
N ARG A 262 -17.33 -12.50 -0.83
CA ARG A 262 -18.56 -12.59 -1.64
C ARG A 262 -18.25 -12.90 -3.12
N LEU A 263 -17.12 -12.44 -3.62
CA LEU A 263 -16.63 -12.73 -4.98
C LEU A 263 -15.85 -14.06 -5.09
N GLY A 264 -15.71 -14.81 -4.01
CA GLY A 264 -15.06 -16.13 -4.00
C GLY A 264 -13.53 -16.12 -4.03
N PHE A 265 -12.90 -14.98 -3.74
CA PHE A 265 -11.44 -14.88 -3.71
C PHE A 265 -10.81 -15.48 -2.46
N LEU A 266 -11.46 -15.34 -1.29
CA LEU A 266 -10.93 -15.76 0.01
C LEU A 266 -12.06 -16.08 1.00
N GLU A 267 -11.73 -16.66 2.15
CA GLU A 267 -12.66 -16.80 3.27
C GLU A 267 -12.78 -15.48 4.04
N ASN A 268 -14.00 -15.19 4.56
CA ASN A 268 -14.24 -13.98 5.35
C ASN A 268 -13.70 -14.14 6.78
N GLU A 269 -12.38 -14.27 6.87
CA GLU A 269 -11.67 -14.45 8.13
C GLU A 269 -10.66 -13.32 8.33
N LEU A 270 -10.72 -12.69 9.50
CA LEU A 270 -9.79 -11.68 9.99
C LEU A 270 -9.23 -12.14 11.34
N ARG A 271 -8.07 -11.63 11.72
CA ARG A 271 -7.50 -11.87 13.04
C ARG A 271 -7.84 -10.73 13.99
N LEU A 272 -8.19 -11.07 15.22
CA LEU A 272 -8.41 -10.05 16.26
C LEU A 272 -7.19 -9.11 16.36
N PRO A 273 -7.42 -7.80 16.59
CA PRO A 273 -8.68 -7.18 17.02
C PRO A 273 -9.68 -6.88 15.89
N LEU A 274 -9.38 -7.21 14.63
CA LEU A 274 -10.33 -7.01 13.54
C LEU A 274 -11.35 -8.17 13.49
N CYS A 275 -12.61 -7.81 13.15
CA CYS A 275 -13.73 -8.74 13.01
C CYS A 275 -14.33 -8.63 11.61
N LYS A 276 -15.26 -9.54 11.29
CA LYS A 276 -16.08 -9.44 10.07
C LYS A 276 -16.85 -8.13 10.03
N ALA A 277 -17.12 -7.63 8.83
CA ALA A 277 -17.81 -6.37 8.62
C ALA A 277 -19.19 -6.33 9.32
N GLU A 278 -19.46 -5.28 10.08
CA GLU A 278 -20.78 -5.00 10.66
C GLU A 278 -21.75 -4.53 9.58
N THR A 279 -21.25 -3.82 8.56
CA THR A 279 -22.02 -3.30 7.41
C THR A 279 -22.13 -4.29 6.24
N GLY A 280 -21.93 -5.59 6.47
CA GLY A 280 -21.86 -6.61 5.41
C GLY A 280 -23.07 -6.59 4.46
N THR A 281 -24.30 -6.48 4.99
CA THR A 281 -25.53 -6.41 4.16
C THR A 281 -25.57 -5.19 3.24
N GLU A 282 -24.98 -4.07 3.67
CA GLU A 282 -24.92 -2.85 2.86
C GLU A 282 -23.82 -2.95 1.79
N LEU A 283 -22.72 -3.62 2.10
CA LEU A 283 -21.67 -3.93 1.15
C LEU A 283 -22.15 -4.88 0.05
N ASP A 284 -23.01 -5.85 0.39
CA ASP A 284 -23.58 -6.80 -0.58
C ASP A 284 -24.40 -6.09 -1.66
N LYS A 285 -25.10 -5.00 -1.33
CA LYS A 285 -25.86 -4.21 -2.29
C LYS A 285 -24.99 -3.58 -3.38
N LEU A 286 -23.70 -3.36 -3.12
CA LEU A 286 -22.78 -2.85 -4.14
C LEU A 286 -22.47 -3.88 -5.22
N LEU A 287 -22.51 -5.18 -4.87
CA LEU A 287 -22.30 -6.26 -5.84
C LEU A 287 -23.48 -6.40 -6.82
N GLU A 288 -24.68 -5.94 -6.41
CA GLU A 288 -25.88 -5.92 -7.25
C GLU A 288 -25.86 -4.77 -8.30
N LEU A 289 -25.00 -3.78 -8.10
CA LEU A 289 -24.87 -2.59 -8.96
C LEU A 289 -23.82 -2.75 -10.07
N GLU A 290 -23.40 -4.01 -10.38
CA GLU A 290 -22.38 -4.34 -11.38
C GLU A 290 -21.01 -3.68 -11.09
N LEU A 291 -20.21 -4.29 -10.19
CA LEU A 291 -18.77 -3.98 -10.05
C LEU A 291 -17.99 -4.45 -11.29
#